data_20b277ea1044614e6a7dbae791b35e3a
#
_entry.id   20b277ea1044614e6a7dbae791b35e3a
#
_cell.length_a   1.000
_cell.length_b   1.000
_cell.length_c   1.000
_cell.angle_alpha   90.00
_cell.angle_beta   90.00
_cell.angle_gamma   90.00
#
_symmetry.space_group_name_H-M   'P 1'
#
loop_
_entity.id
_entity.type
_entity.pdbx_description
1 polymer ?
#
loop_
_entity_poly.entity_id
_entity_poly.type
_entity_poly.pdbx_seq_one_letter_code
_entity_poly.pdbx_strand_id
1 'polypeptide(L)'
;MSKKINPTHIGYCGELFVKHHILQNYPDYNVYEPMIDDGVDLIIERRKKEFIRVQIKTITDMKTDTAVEVRLHKYVKKDLIDVVAVYYVKKGWICFVPYNNESSINLALKPSKNNQTKNRRFFYQYMEFPYE
;
A
#
# COMPACT_ATOMS: atom_id res chain seq x y z
N MET A 1 3.94 5.08 30.56
CA MET A 1 4.52 6.05 29.64
C MET A 1 4.58 5.49 28.23
N SER A 2 3.93 6.18 27.31
CA SER A 2 4.03 5.80 25.91
C SER A 2 5.37 6.30 25.35
N LYS A 3 6.15 5.38 24.79
CA LYS A 3 7.36 5.76 24.08
C LYS A 3 6.96 6.28 22.69
N LYS A 4 7.55 7.40 22.29
CA LYS A 4 7.40 7.86 20.90
C LYS A 4 8.03 6.83 19.98
N ILE A 5 7.23 6.34 19.03
CA ILE A 5 7.71 5.39 18.04
C ILE A 5 8.44 6.17 16.94
N ASN A 6 9.65 5.75 16.61
CA ASN A 6 10.43 6.38 15.55
C ASN A 6 9.75 6.15 14.20
N PRO A 7 9.44 7.20 13.40
CA PRO A 7 8.80 7.04 12.11
C PRO A 7 9.54 6.10 11.16
N THR A 8 10.86 6.08 11.20
CA THR A 8 11.67 5.18 10.37
C THR A 8 11.40 3.72 10.76
N HIS A 9 11.28 3.44 12.07
CA HIS A 9 10.97 2.10 12.55
C HIS A 9 9.56 1.68 12.15
N ILE A 10 8.60 2.59 12.22
CA ILE A 10 7.22 2.31 11.79
C ILE A 10 7.20 1.91 10.32
N GLY A 11 7.87 2.68 9.47
CA GLY A 11 7.94 2.38 8.04
C GLY A 11 8.57 1.03 7.76
N TYR A 12 9.70 0.74 8.41
CA TYR A 12 10.40 -0.52 8.24
C TYR A 12 9.57 -1.71 8.70
N CYS A 13 8.91 -1.58 9.86
CA CYS A 13 8.02 -2.63 10.36
C CYS A 13 6.84 -2.87 9.40
N GLY A 14 6.30 -1.79 8.82
CA GLY A 14 5.25 -1.91 7.83
C GLY A 14 5.70 -2.66 6.59
N GLU A 15 6.91 -2.37 6.10
CA GLU A 15 7.47 -3.11 4.96
C GLU A 15 7.60 -4.60 5.27
N LEU A 16 8.12 -4.94 6.46
CA LEU A 16 8.25 -6.34 6.86
C LEU A 16 6.90 -7.03 6.95
N PHE A 17 5.90 -6.33 7.49
CA PHE A 17 4.55 -6.88 7.62
C PHE A 17 3.93 -7.15 6.27
N VAL A 18 4.05 -6.23 5.32
CA VAL A 18 3.51 -6.40 3.96
C VAL A 18 4.22 -7.54 3.24
N LYS A 19 5.55 -7.62 3.34
CA LYS A 19 6.33 -8.70 2.74
C LYS A 19 5.90 -10.05 3.29
N HIS A 20 5.74 -10.15 4.61
CA HIS A 20 5.26 -11.38 5.25
C HIS A 20 3.88 -11.77 4.75
N HIS A 21 2.97 -10.80 4.65
CA HIS A 21 1.62 -11.02 4.16
C HIS A 21 1.62 -11.59 2.73
N ILE A 22 2.45 -11.02 1.86
CA ILE A 22 2.56 -11.48 0.48
C ILE A 22 3.10 -12.90 0.42
N LEU A 23 4.18 -13.17 1.15
CA LEU A 23 4.77 -14.51 1.16
C LEU A 23 3.81 -15.55 1.70
N GLN A 24 3.01 -15.20 2.68
CA GLN A 24 2.07 -16.13 3.31
C GLN A 24 0.83 -16.39 2.45
N ASN A 25 0.31 -15.36 1.79
CA ASN A 25 -0.97 -15.44 1.10
C ASN A 25 -0.84 -15.68 -0.40
N TYR A 26 0.34 -15.47 -0.98
CA TYR A 26 0.59 -15.66 -2.41
C TYR A 26 1.84 -16.51 -2.60
N PRO A 27 1.75 -17.82 -2.25
CA PRO A 27 2.93 -18.69 -2.24
C PRO A 27 3.57 -18.93 -3.61
N ASP A 28 2.84 -18.63 -4.69
CA ASP A 28 3.36 -18.77 -6.05
C ASP A 28 4.15 -17.56 -6.53
N TYR A 29 4.17 -16.49 -5.75
CA TYR A 29 4.92 -15.29 -6.10
C TYR A 29 6.33 -15.37 -5.54
N ASN A 30 7.30 -14.93 -6.33
CA ASN A 30 8.65 -14.69 -5.83
C ASN A 30 8.77 -13.21 -5.47
N VAL A 31 9.45 -12.92 -4.38
CA VAL A 31 9.59 -11.55 -3.88
C VAL A 31 11.08 -11.20 -3.86
N TYR A 32 11.42 -10.07 -4.48
CA TYR A 32 12.78 -9.57 -4.54
C TYR A 32 12.83 -8.18 -3.93
N GLU A 33 13.93 -7.88 -3.24
CA GLU A 33 14.16 -6.55 -2.69
C GLU A 33 15.18 -5.82 -3.58
N PRO A 34 14.86 -4.59 -4.04
CA PRO A 34 15.86 -3.82 -4.78
C PRO A 34 17.02 -3.42 -3.85
N MET A 35 18.21 -3.44 -4.38
CA MET A 35 19.39 -3.06 -3.62
C MET A 35 19.40 -1.57 -3.29
N ILE A 36 18.86 -0.75 -4.18
CA ILE A 36 18.78 0.70 -4.01
C ILE A 36 17.30 1.08 -3.89
N ASP A 37 16.96 1.78 -2.80
CA ASP A 37 15.61 2.27 -2.56
C ASP A 37 15.43 3.62 -3.25
N ASP A 38 14.83 3.59 -4.43
CA ASP A 38 14.53 4.78 -5.23
C ASP A 38 13.02 4.96 -5.42
N GLY A 39 12.22 4.40 -4.51
CA GLY A 39 10.75 4.45 -4.59
C GLY A 39 10.12 3.10 -4.77
N VAL A 40 10.92 2.04 -4.97
CA VAL A 40 10.43 0.67 -5.09
C VAL A 40 10.91 -0.10 -3.86
N ASP A 41 9.98 -0.58 -3.04
CA ASP A 41 10.32 -1.31 -1.82
C ASP A 41 10.47 -2.80 -2.06
N LEU A 42 9.72 -3.33 -3.02
CA LEU A 42 9.86 -4.72 -3.39
C LEU A 42 9.38 -4.96 -4.83
N ILE A 43 9.85 -6.06 -5.40
CA ILE A 43 9.46 -6.49 -6.74
C ILE A 43 8.85 -7.87 -6.62
N ILE A 44 7.65 -8.04 -7.16
CA ILE A 44 6.95 -9.32 -7.18
C ILE A 44 7.06 -9.92 -8.56
N GLU A 45 7.52 -11.16 -8.63
CA GLU A 45 7.51 -11.94 -9.86
C GLU A 45 6.36 -12.93 -9.80
N ARG A 46 5.48 -12.86 -10.78
CA ARG A 46 4.35 -13.78 -10.92
C ARG A 46 4.69 -14.93 -11.83
N ARG A 47 3.81 -15.94 -11.86
CA ARG A 47 3.99 -17.21 -12.60
C ARG A 47 4.38 -17.04 -14.07
N LYS A 48 3.98 -15.95 -14.72
CA LYS A 48 4.23 -15.72 -16.14
C LYS A 48 5.44 -14.81 -16.39
N LYS A 49 6.34 -14.74 -15.43
CA LYS A 49 7.52 -13.88 -15.47
C LYS A 49 7.19 -12.39 -15.58
N GLU A 50 6.03 -12.00 -15.06
CA GLU A 50 5.70 -10.60 -14.92
C GLU A 50 6.32 -10.06 -13.64
N PHE A 51 6.94 -8.90 -13.74
CA PHE A 51 7.56 -8.23 -12.61
C PHE A 51 6.73 -7.00 -12.25
N ILE A 52 6.33 -6.90 -10.99
CA ILE A 52 5.48 -5.82 -10.50
C ILE A 52 6.24 -5.06 -9.43
N ARG A 53 6.44 -3.76 -9.65
CA ARG A 53 7.18 -2.89 -8.73
C ARG A 53 6.21 -2.34 -7.70
N VAL A 54 6.50 -2.54 -6.43
CA VAL A 54 5.61 -2.18 -5.33
C VAL A 54 6.26 -1.16 -4.41
N GLN A 55 5.55 -0.08 -4.13
CA GLN A 55 5.87 0.88 -3.08
C GLN A 55 4.96 0.61 -1.89
N ILE A 56 5.55 0.49 -0.71
CA ILE A 56 4.80 0.23 0.53
C ILE A 56 4.62 1.55 1.29
N LYS A 57 3.39 1.82 1.69
CA LYS A 57 3.05 2.98 2.53
C LYS A 57 2.38 2.51 3.81
N THR A 58 2.94 2.92 4.93
CA THR A 58 2.43 2.58 6.27
C THR A 58 1.69 3.78 6.83
N ILE A 59 0.43 3.60 7.19
CA ILE A 59 -0.43 4.66 7.71
C ILE A 59 -0.78 4.34 9.16
N THR A 60 -0.38 5.22 10.07
CA THR A 60 -0.64 5.05 11.50
C THR A 60 -1.85 5.85 11.96
N ASP A 61 -2.01 7.06 11.42
CA ASP A 61 -3.08 7.97 11.79
C ASP A 61 -3.82 8.47 10.58
N MET A 62 -5.10 8.80 10.79
CA MET A 62 -5.94 9.40 9.77
C MET A 62 -6.43 10.76 10.24
N LYS A 63 -6.55 11.70 9.30
CA LYS A 63 -7.16 12.99 9.60
C LYS A 63 -8.67 12.88 9.88
N THR A 64 -9.29 11.83 9.33
CA THR A 64 -10.72 11.57 9.51
C THR A 64 -10.92 10.09 9.83
N ASP A 65 -12.06 9.76 10.42
CA ASP A 65 -12.42 8.37 10.72
C ASP A 65 -12.92 7.60 9.50
N THR A 66 -13.04 8.26 8.36
CA THR A 66 -13.74 7.71 7.21
C THR A 66 -12.85 7.33 6.05
N ALA A 67 -11.62 7.84 6.00
CA ALA A 67 -10.76 7.60 4.85
C ALA A 67 -9.27 7.63 5.21
N VAL A 68 -8.49 6.89 4.45
CA VAL A 68 -7.03 6.89 4.50
C VAL A 68 -6.53 7.67 3.30
N GLU A 69 -5.66 8.65 3.52
CA GLU A 69 -5.01 9.41 2.46
C GLU A 69 -3.55 8.97 2.32
N VAL A 70 -3.16 8.61 1.11
CA VAL A 70 -1.79 8.19 0.79
C VAL A 70 -1.20 9.23 -0.17
N ARG A 71 -0.12 9.89 0.25
CA ARG A 71 0.54 10.93 -0.55
C ARG A 71 1.64 10.33 -1.40
N LEU A 72 1.60 10.65 -2.70
CA LEU A 72 2.48 10.03 -3.70
C LEU A 72 3.11 11.07 -4.64
N HIS A 73 3.22 12.32 -4.20
CA HIS A 73 3.75 13.42 -5.04
C HIS A 73 5.12 13.11 -5.64
N LYS A 74 5.97 12.41 -4.89
CA LYS A 74 7.33 12.09 -5.32
C LYS A 74 7.38 11.19 -6.54
N TYR A 75 6.31 10.44 -6.80
CA TYR A 75 6.31 9.36 -7.80
C TYR A 75 5.56 9.72 -9.08
N VAL A 76 4.92 10.90 -9.12
CA VAL A 76 4.16 11.34 -10.28
C VAL A 76 5.09 11.46 -11.49
N LYS A 77 4.68 10.87 -12.62
CA LYS A 77 5.39 10.90 -13.91
C LYS A 77 6.80 10.27 -13.92
N LYS A 78 7.14 9.50 -12.88
CA LYS A 78 8.46 8.85 -12.82
C LYS A 78 8.47 7.41 -13.33
N ASP A 79 7.30 6.82 -13.53
CA ASP A 79 7.15 5.44 -13.99
C ASP A 79 7.99 4.44 -13.18
N LEU A 80 7.99 4.59 -11.87
CA LEU A 80 8.76 3.72 -10.98
C LEU A 80 7.92 2.64 -10.30
N ILE A 81 6.61 2.85 -10.20
CA ILE A 81 5.72 2.04 -9.36
C ILE A 81 4.57 1.51 -10.19
N ASP A 82 4.27 0.23 -10.02
CA ASP A 82 3.09 -0.41 -10.61
C ASP A 82 1.94 -0.52 -9.60
N VAL A 83 2.26 -0.78 -8.34
CA VAL A 83 1.29 -0.99 -7.28
C VAL A 83 1.75 -0.28 -6.02
N VAL A 84 0.81 0.36 -5.32
CA VAL A 84 1.05 0.90 -3.98
C VAL A 84 0.38 -0.05 -2.98
N ALA A 85 1.19 -0.64 -2.11
CA ALA A 85 0.69 -1.44 -1.00
C ALA A 85 0.50 -0.52 0.21
N VAL A 86 -0.70 -0.48 0.75
CA VAL A 86 -1.05 0.38 1.88
C VAL A 86 -1.32 -0.49 3.10
N TYR A 87 -0.53 -0.29 4.14
CA TYR A 87 -0.73 -0.95 5.41
C TYR A 87 -1.30 0.04 6.42
N TYR A 88 -2.54 -0.20 6.85
CA TYR A 88 -3.20 0.60 7.87
C TYR A 88 -3.02 -0.08 9.21
N VAL A 89 -2.11 0.46 10.03
CA VAL A 89 -1.64 -0.17 11.27
C VAL A 89 -2.76 -0.36 12.27
N LYS A 90 -3.63 0.64 12.41
CA LYS A 90 -4.69 0.66 13.43
C LYS A 90 -5.64 -0.53 13.33
N LYS A 91 -5.89 -1.02 12.12
CA LYS A 91 -6.77 -2.17 11.87
C LYS A 91 -6.01 -3.41 11.43
N GLY A 92 -4.73 -3.29 11.15
CA GLY A 92 -3.94 -4.40 10.61
C GLY A 92 -4.33 -4.77 9.19
N TRP A 93 -4.88 -3.83 8.42
CA TRP A 93 -5.37 -4.07 7.07
C TRP A 93 -4.32 -3.70 6.03
N ILE A 94 -4.23 -4.50 4.97
CA ILE A 94 -3.35 -4.25 3.84
C ILE A 94 -4.20 -4.24 2.56
N CYS A 95 -3.94 -3.28 1.68
CA CYS A 95 -4.51 -3.30 0.34
C CYS A 95 -3.45 -2.99 -0.71
N PHE A 96 -3.77 -3.28 -1.97
CA PHE A 96 -2.85 -3.17 -3.10
C PHE A 96 -3.57 -2.39 -4.20
N VAL A 97 -3.15 -1.16 -4.43
CA VAL A 97 -3.82 -0.25 -5.37
C VAL A 97 -2.95 -0.09 -6.62
N PRO A 98 -3.49 -0.42 -7.81
CA PRO A 98 -2.76 -0.11 -9.05
C PRO A 98 -2.48 1.38 -9.13
N TYR A 99 -1.25 1.74 -9.46
CA TYR A 99 -0.83 3.14 -9.44
C TYR A 99 -0.91 3.74 -10.85
N ASN A 100 -1.60 4.88 -10.98
CA ASN A 100 -1.81 5.60 -12.23
C ASN A 100 -1.27 7.02 -12.19
N ASN A 101 -0.10 7.23 -11.61
CA ASN A 101 0.56 8.53 -11.51
C ASN A 101 -0.22 9.56 -10.70
N GLU A 102 -1.05 9.12 -9.79
CA GLU A 102 -1.82 10.00 -8.91
C GLU A 102 -0.90 10.64 -7.88
N SER A 103 -1.16 11.91 -7.55
CA SER A 103 -0.41 12.60 -6.49
C SER A 103 -0.84 12.14 -5.11
N SER A 104 -2.05 11.60 -5.00
CA SER A 104 -2.55 11.00 -3.76
C SER A 104 -3.62 9.96 -4.07
N ILE A 105 -3.80 9.02 -3.16
CA ILE A 105 -4.86 8.02 -3.22
C ILE A 105 -5.66 8.13 -1.94
N ASN A 106 -6.98 8.26 -2.07
CA ASN A 106 -7.89 8.28 -0.93
C ASN A 106 -8.71 7.00 -0.92
N LEU A 107 -8.68 6.29 0.20
CA LEU A 107 -9.36 5.01 0.37
C LEU A 107 -10.36 5.14 1.51
N ALA A 108 -11.65 5.08 1.18
CA ALA A 108 -12.70 5.15 2.19
C ALA A 108 -12.75 3.87 3.02
N LEU A 109 -12.96 4.00 4.31
CA LEU A 109 -13.08 2.85 5.23
C LEU A 109 -14.54 2.50 5.48
N LYS A 110 -15.44 3.49 5.34
CA LYS A 110 -16.87 3.31 5.55
C LYS A 110 -17.62 4.32 4.69
N PRO A 111 -18.92 4.13 4.47
CA PRO A 111 -19.70 5.10 3.72
C PRO A 111 -19.62 6.49 4.33
N SER A 112 -19.67 7.53 3.49
CA SER A 112 -19.68 8.90 3.96
C SER A 112 -20.99 9.21 4.67
N LYS A 113 -21.04 10.32 5.44
CA LYS A 113 -22.23 10.75 6.18
C LYS A 113 -23.44 10.98 5.27
N ASN A 114 -23.22 11.32 4.01
CA ASN A 114 -24.29 11.52 3.04
C ASN A 114 -24.51 10.32 2.12
N ASN A 115 -23.96 9.18 2.47
CA ASN A 115 -24.06 7.91 1.73
C ASN A 115 -23.58 8.00 0.27
N GLN A 116 -22.67 8.93 -0.02
CA GLN A 116 -22.08 8.99 -1.36
C GLN A 116 -21.13 7.82 -1.55
N THR A 117 -21.51 6.93 -2.47
CA THR A 117 -20.68 5.78 -2.84
C THR A 117 -20.11 5.94 -4.24
N LYS A 118 -20.68 6.86 -5.04
CA LYS A 118 -20.25 7.08 -6.42
C LYS A 118 -18.87 7.70 -6.49
N ASN A 119 -18.01 7.13 -7.32
CA ASN A 119 -16.64 7.59 -7.57
C ASN A 119 -15.71 7.53 -6.35
N ARG A 120 -16.08 6.76 -5.33
CA ARG A 120 -15.22 6.55 -4.17
C ARG A 120 -14.53 5.21 -4.28
N ARG A 121 -13.23 5.20 -3.93
CA ARG A 121 -12.48 3.96 -3.76
C ARG A 121 -12.54 3.55 -2.29
N PHE A 122 -12.87 2.30 -2.04
CA PHE A 122 -12.93 1.75 -0.67
C PHE A 122 -11.74 0.83 -0.45
N PHE A 123 -11.20 0.89 0.76
CA PHE A 123 -10.04 0.09 1.15
C PHE A 123 -10.28 -1.41 0.89
N TYR A 124 -11.46 -1.92 1.25
CA TYR A 124 -11.77 -3.34 1.10
C TYR A 124 -11.77 -3.81 -0.36
N GLN A 125 -11.97 -2.92 -1.31
CA GLN A 125 -11.98 -3.29 -2.72
C GLN A 125 -10.61 -3.68 -3.25
N TYR A 126 -9.54 -3.34 -2.52
CA TYR A 126 -8.16 -3.56 -2.96
C TYR A 126 -7.39 -4.50 -2.03
N MET A 127 -8.08 -5.24 -1.15
CA MET A 127 -7.39 -6.10 -0.18
C MET A 127 -6.79 -7.35 -0.81
N GLU A 128 -7.22 -7.69 -2.03
CA GLU A 128 -6.58 -8.73 -2.81
C GLU A 128 -5.59 -8.12 -3.80
N PHE A 129 -4.55 -8.89 -4.14
CA PHE A 129 -3.56 -8.42 -5.12
C PHE A 129 -4.26 -8.23 -6.47
N PRO A 130 -4.07 -7.06 -7.15
CA PRO A 130 -4.92 -6.66 -8.29
C PRO A 130 -4.70 -7.44 -9.58
N TYR A 131 -3.69 -8.31 -9.63
CA TYR A 131 -3.40 -9.11 -10.82
C TYR A 131 -3.61 -10.58 -10.51
N GLU A 132 -4.21 -11.28 -11.43
CA GLU A 132 -4.46 -12.73 -11.31
C GLU A 132 -3.24 -13.59 -11.59
#